data_3886496fa9fec7a49566dd67f941f4d2
#
_entry.id   3886496fa9fec7a49566dd67f941f4d2
#
_cell.length_a   1.000
_cell.length_b   1.000
_cell.length_c   1.000
_cell.angle_alpha   90.00
_cell.angle_beta   90.00
_cell.angle_gamma   90.00
#
_symmetry.space_group_name_H-M   'P 1'
#
loop_
_entity.id
_entity.type
_entity.pdbx_description
1 polymer ?
#
loop_
_entity_poly.entity_id
_entity_poly.type
_entity_poly.pdbx_seq_one_letter_code
_entity_poly.pdbx_strand_id
1 'polypeptide(L)'
;STGDSAALPALFGVPFSVKDLLNTRDMCTSYGSRSFQHYQPDKDVVAVSRLRAAGAILIGKTTTPEFAAKVLTDSELTGITRNPWDTQRSPGGSSGGACVAAATGVGPLAVSTDGGGSARIPAAACGILGLKVTMGAIPHESWPFHYGNNSSISINCRHIEDLVASFNAMSGAHTLDPWSRRATTKLSLAPSPQGSPNRKKILFIPALGGQPCDQKILTLVQQTVTDLQRAGYQVDQANSDPLASDPGIAMQLMAANLAARV
;
A
#
# COMPACT_ATOMS: atom_id res chain seq x y z
N SER A 1 7.54 -13.87 44.36
CA SER A 1 7.08 -14.20 43.00
C SER A 1 7.16 -12.98 42.11
N THR A 2 8.26 -12.86 41.38
CA THR A 2 8.43 -11.86 40.31
C THR A 2 7.53 -12.33 39.17
N GLY A 3 6.37 -11.67 39.05
CA GLY A 3 5.48 -11.88 37.91
C GLY A 3 6.22 -11.49 36.64
N ASP A 4 6.43 -12.44 35.75
CA ASP A 4 6.80 -12.22 34.37
C ASP A 4 5.72 -11.31 33.76
N SER A 5 6.00 -10.02 33.66
CA SER A 5 5.17 -9.13 32.87
C SER A 5 5.41 -9.50 31.41
N ALA A 6 4.55 -10.38 30.87
CA ALA A 6 4.59 -10.72 29.47
C ALA A 6 4.60 -9.40 28.66
N ALA A 7 5.64 -9.21 27.86
CA ALA A 7 5.75 -8.00 27.04
C ALA A 7 4.51 -7.87 26.15
N LEU A 8 3.92 -6.67 26.11
CA LEU A 8 2.75 -6.41 25.26
C LEU A 8 3.10 -6.68 23.79
N PRO A 9 2.14 -7.19 22.99
CA PRO A 9 2.33 -7.37 21.56
C PRO A 9 2.74 -6.04 20.88
N ALA A 10 3.53 -6.13 19.83
CA ALA A 10 4.19 -4.98 19.18
C ALA A 10 3.25 -3.87 18.70
N LEU A 11 1.98 -4.20 18.41
CA LEU A 11 0.96 -3.25 17.97
C LEU A 11 -0.25 -3.21 18.92
N PHE A 12 -0.03 -3.53 20.20
CA PHE A 12 -1.10 -3.58 21.18
C PHE A 12 -1.87 -2.25 21.25
N GLY A 13 -3.18 -2.32 21.01
CA GLY A 13 -4.07 -1.16 21.04
C GLY A 13 -3.97 -0.22 19.85
N VAL A 14 -3.13 -0.50 18.84
CA VAL A 14 -2.99 0.34 17.66
C VAL A 14 -4.19 0.15 16.72
N PRO A 15 -4.98 1.20 16.42
CA PRO A 15 -6.10 1.07 15.49
C PRO A 15 -5.62 0.98 14.05
N PHE A 16 -6.26 0.13 13.25
CA PHE A 16 -6.02 0.05 11.82
C PHE A 16 -7.30 -0.12 11.01
N SER A 17 -7.26 0.33 9.77
CA SER A 17 -8.32 0.14 8.79
C SER A 17 -7.90 -0.80 7.66
N VAL A 18 -8.86 -1.37 6.95
CA VAL A 18 -8.62 -2.32 5.88
C VAL A 18 -9.42 -1.95 4.65
N LYS A 19 -8.75 -1.88 3.50
CA LYS A 19 -9.41 -1.67 2.20
C LYS A 19 -10.51 -2.72 1.98
N ASP A 20 -11.65 -2.29 1.52
CA ASP A 20 -12.83 -3.13 1.31
C ASP A 20 -12.72 -4.05 0.08
N LEU A 21 -11.52 -4.53 -0.15
CA LEU A 21 -11.12 -5.56 -1.09
C LEU A 21 -10.53 -6.79 -0.38
N LEU A 22 -10.22 -6.65 0.90
CA LEU A 22 -9.59 -7.68 1.73
C LEU A 22 -10.60 -8.23 2.73
N ASN A 23 -10.70 -9.54 2.78
CA ASN A 23 -11.65 -10.23 3.65
C ASN A 23 -11.33 -10.01 5.13
N THR A 24 -12.39 -9.73 5.89
CA THR A 24 -12.36 -9.61 7.35
C THR A 24 -13.58 -10.32 7.93
N ARG A 25 -13.37 -11.24 8.85
CA ARG A 25 -14.43 -12.13 9.37
C ARG A 25 -15.58 -11.41 10.11
N ASP A 26 -15.29 -10.26 10.71
CA ASP A 26 -16.25 -9.56 11.58
C ASP A 26 -16.98 -8.42 10.85
N MET A 27 -16.65 -8.18 9.58
CA MET A 27 -17.20 -7.07 8.80
C MET A 27 -17.47 -7.51 7.37
N CYS A 28 -18.53 -6.97 6.77
CA CYS A 28 -18.77 -7.18 5.35
C CYS A 28 -17.55 -6.75 4.50
N THR A 29 -17.33 -7.49 3.42
CA THR A 29 -16.37 -7.13 2.38
C THR A 29 -17.11 -7.02 1.07
N SER A 30 -17.40 -5.78 0.67
CA SER A 30 -18.26 -5.53 -0.49
C SER A 30 -17.52 -5.49 -1.82
N TYR A 31 -16.18 -5.43 -1.81
CA TYR A 31 -15.37 -5.18 -3.01
C TYR A 31 -15.76 -3.90 -3.77
N GLY A 32 -16.44 -2.95 -3.08
CA GLY A 32 -17.01 -1.75 -3.69
C GLY A 32 -18.25 -2.01 -4.56
N SER A 33 -18.80 -3.22 -4.56
CA SER A 33 -19.91 -3.67 -5.41
C SER A 33 -21.20 -3.85 -4.61
N ARG A 34 -22.34 -3.42 -5.19
CA ARG A 34 -23.67 -3.68 -4.62
C ARG A 34 -23.98 -5.17 -4.53
N SER A 35 -23.46 -5.98 -5.45
CA SER A 35 -23.67 -7.44 -5.45
C SER A 35 -23.08 -8.12 -4.22
N PHE A 36 -22.06 -7.53 -3.60
CA PHE A 36 -21.39 -8.07 -2.42
C PHE A 36 -21.61 -7.24 -1.15
N GLN A 37 -22.53 -6.28 -1.15
CA GLN A 37 -22.73 -5.35 -0.02
C GLN A 37 -23.03 -6.05 1.33
N HIS A 38 -23.55 -7.27 1.30
CA HIS A 38 -23.87 -8.07 2.48
C HIS A 38 -22.96 -9.30 2.63
N TYR A 39 -21.94 -9.44 1.79
CA TYR A 39 -21.03 -10.56 1.88
C TYR A 39 -20.13 -10.42 3.12
N GLN A 40 -20.27 -11.38 4.02
CA GLN A 40 -19.46 -11.48 5.23
C GLN A 40 -18.54 -12.69 5.11
N PRO A 41 -17.23 -12.46 4.99
CA PRO A 41 -16.24 -13.52 4.98
C PRO A 41 -16.20 -14.30 6.30
N ASP A 42 -15.91 -15.59 6.23
CA ASP A 42 -15.72 -16.45 7.41
C ASP A 42 -14.33 -16.30 8.06
N LYS A 43 -13.37 -15.72 7.33
CA LYS A 43 -11.97 -15.58 7.73
C LYS A 43 -11.40 -14.21 7.38
N ASP A 44 -10.45 -13.79 8.21
CA ASP A 44 -9.54 -12.70 7.88
C ASP A 44 -8.50 -13.17 6.86
N VAL A 45 -8.07 -12.29 5.95
CA VAL A 45 -6.83 -12.52 5.19
C VAL A 45 -5.62 -12.55 6.13
N VAL A 46 -4.55 -13.25 5.74
CA VAL A 46 -3.36 -13.46 6.59
C VAL A 46 -2.79 -12.16 7.15
N ALA A 47 -2.73 -11.11 6.35
CA ALA A 47 -2.24 -9.80 6.79
C ALA A 47 -3.06 -9.24 7.98
N VAL A 48 -4.39 -9.33 7.91
CA VAL A 48 -5.30 -8.88 8.96
C VAL A 48 -5.17 -9.76 10.20
N SER A 49 -5.16 -11.08 10.04
CA SER A 49 -4.96 -12.02 11.14
C SER A 49 -3.66 -11.75 11.90
N ARG A 50 -2.58 -11.46 11.19
CA ARG A 50 -1.28 -11.15 11.81
C ARG A 50 -1.26 -9.82 12.55
N LEU A 51 -1.93 -8.78 12.03
CA LEU A 51 -2.08 -7.51 12.76
C LEU A 51 -2.88 -7.70 14.05
N ARG A 52 -3.99 -8.45 13.99
CA ARG A 52 -4.76 -8.79 15.21
C ARG A 52 -3.92 -9.58 16.22
N ALA A 53 -3.15 -10.56 15.75
CA ALA A 53 -2.23 -11.33 16.61
C ALA A 53 -1.13 -10.45 17.21
N ALA A 54 -0.71 -9.39 16.52
CA ALA A 54 0.20 -8.37 17.05
C ALA A 54 -0.48 -7.35 18.00
N GLY A 55 -1.77 -7.53 18.31
CA GLY A 55 -2.53 -6.71 19.26
C GLY A 55 -3.20 -5.49 18.65
N ALA A 56 -3.15 -5.31 17.33
CA ALA A 56 -3.82 -4.18 16.65
C ALA A 56 -5.34 -4.36 16.59
N ILE A 57 -6.07 -3.24 16.58
CA ILE A 57 -7.54 -3.19 16.61
C ILE A 57 -8.07 -2.76 15.25
N LEU A 58 -8.80 -3.65 14.56
CA LEU A 58 -9.49 -3.31 13.33
C LEU A 58 -10.69 -2.40 13.62
N ILE A 59 -10.67 -1.18 13.06
CA ILE A 59 -11.69 -0.17 13.31
C ILE A 59 -12.69 -0.01 12.16
N GLY A 60 -12.40 -0.53 10.97
CA GLY A 60 -13.33 -0.44 9.84
C GLY A 60 -12.74 -0.78 8.49
N LYS A 61 -13.65 -0.81 7.50
CA LYS A 61 -13.33 -0.98 6.08
C LYS A 61 -13.23 0.39 5.42
N THR A 62 -12.35 0.51 4.43
CA THR A 62 -12.17 1.76 3.68
C THR A 62 -12.61 1.61 2.23
N THR A 63 -13.18 2.66 1.67
CA THR A 63 -13.75 2.67 0.33
C THR A 63 -12.75 2.33 -0.77
N THR A 64 -13.26 1.67 -1.79
CA THR A 64 -12.54 1.29 -3.01
C THR A 64 -13.51 1.39 -4.19
N PRO A 65 -13.06 1.64 -5.42
CA PRO A 65 -13.91 1.43 -6.58
C PRO A 65 -14.26 -0.05 -6.71
N GLU A 66 -15.32 -0.35 -7.42
CA GLU A 66 -15.77 -1.72 -7.64
C GLU A 66 -14.63 -2.59 -8.18
N PHE A 67 -14.36 -3.70 -7.46
CA PHE A 67 -13.25 -4.65 -7.72
C PHE A 67 -11.87 -4.02 -7.89
N ALA A 68 -11.65 -2.81 -7.39
CA ALA A 68 -10.43 -2.03 -7.55
C ALA A 68 -10.05 -1.75 -9.03
N ALA A 69 -11.04 -1.72 -9.93
CA ALA A 69 -10.85 -1.72 -11.38
C ALA A 69 -10.38 -0.38 -11.97
N LYS A 70 -10.30 0.70 -11.19
CA LYS A 70 -9.89 2.03 -11.67
C LYS A 70 -9.01 2.78 -10.66
N VAL A 71 -8.36 3.84 -11.13
CA VAL A 71 -7.46 4.69 -10.33
C VAL A 71 -8.17 5.85 -9.61
N LEU A 72 -9.48 5.83 -9.57
CA LEU A 72 -10.35 6.73 -8.80
C LEU A 72 -11.07 5.92 -7.73
N THR A 73 -11.43 6.56 -6.61
CA THR A 73 -12.14 5.88 -5.53
C THR A 73 -13.57 6.38 -5.46
N ASP A 74 -14.40 5.78 -6.28
CA ASP A 74 -15.85 5.96 -6.33
C ASP A 74 -16.53 4.65 -6.75
N SER A 75 -17.69 4.39 -6.20
CA SER A 75 -18.54 3.27 -6.57
C SER A 75 -20.02 3.63 -6.37
N GLU A 76 -20.92 2.89 -7.01
CA GLU A 76 -22.35 3.07 -6.77
C GLU A 76 -22.77 2.75 -5.33
N LEU A 77 -22.01 1.87 -4.66
CA LEU A 77 -22.29 1.48 -3.28
C LEU A 77 -21.91 2.55 -2.28
N THR A 78 -20.73 3.18 -2.44
CA THR A 78 -20.14 4.06 -1.42
C THR A 78 -20.07 5.53 -1.86
N GLY A 79 -20.47 5.84 -3.08
CA GLY A 79 -20.34 7.18 -3.64
C GLY A 79 -18.89 7.57 -3.92
N ILE A 80 -18.61 8.85 -3.91
CA ILE A 80 -17.30 9.42 -4.27
C ILE A 80 -16.49 9.71 -3.02
N THR A 81 -15.31 9.14 -2.92
CA THR A 81 -14.31 9.52 -1.91
C THR A 81 -13.56 10.77 -2.38
N ARG A 82 -13.43 11.74 -1.51
CA ARG A 82 -12.80 13.05 -1.79
C ARG A 82 -11.42 13.15 -1.17
N ASN A 83 -10.54 13.92 -1.81
CA ASN A 83 -9.22 14.23 -1.24
C ASN A 83 -9.39 15.11 0.00
N PRO A 84 -8.73 14.77 1.13
CA PRO A 84 -8.94 15.50 2.39
C PRO A 84 -8.38 16.93 2.38
N TRP A 85 -7.46 17.22 1.49
CA TRP A 85 -6.84 18.56 1.36
C TRP A 85 -7.57 19.47 0.38
N ASP A 86 -8.29 18.89 -0.57
CA ASP A 86 -9.13 19.60 -1.54
C ASP A 86 -10.29 18.70 -1.96
N THR A 87 -11.46 18.92 -1.40
CA THR A 87 -12.65 18.10 -1.63
C THR A 87 -13.22 18.20 -3.05
N GLN A 88 -12.70 19.08 -3.90
CA GLN A 88 -13.02 19.11 -5.32
C GLN A 88 -12.17 18.12 -6.13
N ARG A 89 -11.16 17.51 -5.51
CA ARG A 89 -10.24 16.57 -6.15
C ARG A 89 -10.47 15.14 -5.68
N SER A 90 -10.03 14.20 -6.51
CA SER A 90 -9.94 12.79 -6.15
C SER A 90 -8.74 12.53 -5.25
N PRO A 91 -8.82 11.60 -4.29
CA PRO A 91 -7.65 11.11 -3.57
C PRO A 91 -6.81 10.13 -4.40
N GLY A 92 -7.17 9.89 -5.67
CA GLY A 92 -6.64 8.77 -6.44
C GLY A 92 -7.33 7.45 -6.08
N GLY A 93 -6.73 6.32 -6.49
CA GLY A 93 -7.28 4.98 -6.26
C GLY A 93 -6.33 3.85 -6.71
N SER A 94 -6.73 2.64 -6.45
CA SER A 94 -8.03 2.20 -5.93
C SER A 94 -8.10 2.19 -4.38
N SER A 95 -7.05 2.53 -3.65
CA SER A 95 -7.02 2.57 -2.19
C SER A 95 -7.21 4.00 -1.63
N GLY A 96 -8.01 4.83 -2.29
CA GLY A 96 -8.23 6.22 -1.86
C GLY A 96 -8.84 6.33 -0.47
N GLY A 97 -9.80 5.46 -0.13
CA GLY A 97 -10.38 5.43 1.22
C GLY A 97 -9.35 5.13 2.30
N ALA A 98 -8.42 4.20 2.05
CA ALA A 98 -7.32 3.88 2.97
C ALA A 98 -6.39 5.09 3.18
N CYS A 99 -6.02 5.76 2.08
CA CYS A 99 -5.16 6.94 2.16
C CYS A 99 -5.83 8.13 2.83
N VAL A 100 -7.10 8.37 2.56
CA VAL A 100 -7.88 9.42 3.24
C VAL A 100 -7.97 9.13 4.73
N ALA A 101 -8.31 7.91 5.14
CA ALA A 101 -8.39 7.52 6.54
C ALA A 101 -7.05 7.74 7.28
N ALA A 102 -5.94 7.32 6.69
CA ALA A 102 -4.61 7.54 7.26
C ALA A 102 -4.23 9.03 7.30
N ALA A 103 -4.47 9.78 6.23
CA ALA A 103 -4.15 11.21 6.14
C ALA A 103 -4.91 12.06 7.17
N THR A 104 -6.18 11.72 7.43
CA THR A 104 -7.05 12.46 8.35
C THR A 104 -6.96 11.99 9.80
N GLY A 105 -6.14 10.98 10.11
CA GLY A 105 -5.94 10.52 11.48
C GLY A 105 -7.02 9.60 12.03
N VAL A 106 -7.86 8.99 11.18
CA VAL A 106 -8.81 7.94 11.59
C VAL A 106 -8.07 6.75 12.23
N GLY A 107 -6.88 6.47 11.74
CA GLY A 107 -5.94 5.54 12.34
C GLY A 107 -4.52 5.77 11.78
N PRO A 108 -3.46 5.34 12.48
CA PRO A 108 -2.08 5.48 12.00
C PRO A 108 -1.79 4.59 10.79
N LEU A 109 -2.51 3.49 10.64
CA LEU A 109 -2.26 2.42 9.69
C LEU A 109 -3.51 2.08 8.88
N ALA A 110 -3.35 1.95 7.56
CA ALA A 110 -4.34 1.37 6.67
C ALA A 110 -3.71 0.26 5.80
N VAL A 111 -4.34 -0.92 5.81
CA VAL A 111 -3.97 -2.04 4.95
C VAL A 111 -4.69 -1.89 3.61
N SER A 112 -3.94 -1.94 2.53
CA SER A 112 -4.44 -1.73 1.17
C SER A 112 -3.88 -2.76 0.19
N THR A 113 -4.10 -2.55 -1.11
CA THR A 113 -3.55 -3.39 -2.18
C THR A 113 -2.98 -2.53 -3.30
N ASP A 114 -1.97 -3.03 -3.99
CA ASP A 114 -1.35 -2.35 -5.13
C ASP A 114 -1.04 -3.36 -6.25
N GLY A 115 -1.74 -3.26 -7.35
CA GLY A 115 -1.48 -4.03 -8.57
C GLY A 115 -0.87 -3.18 -9.69
N GLY A 116 -1.36 -1.94 -9.86
CA GLY A 116 -0.90 -1.00 -10.87
C GLY A 116 -0.58 0.39 -10.31
N GLY A 117 -0.34 0.51 -8.98
CA GLY A 117 -0.13 1.79 -8.32
C GLY A 117 -1.18 2.12 -7.26
N SER A 118 -2.11 1.20 -6.99
CA SER A 118 -3.31 1.46 -6.20
C SER A 118 -3.08 1.85 -4.73
N ALA A 119 -1.90 1.65 -4.15
CA ALA A 119 -1.52 2.21 -2.85
C ALA A 119 -0.65 3.46 -3.00
N ARG A 120 0.24 3.48 -3.98
CA ARG A 120 1.22 4.56 -4.21
C ARG A 120 0.58 5.80 -4.82
N ILE A 121 -0.32 5.65 -5.79
CA ILE A 121 -1.05 6.76 -6.42
C ILE A 121 -1.84 7.56 -5.38
N PRO A 122 -2.73 6.94 -4.59
CA PRO A 122 -3.49 7.70 -3.59
C PRO A 122 -2.61 8.19 -2.43
N ALA A 123 -1.52 7.51 -2.08
CA ALA A 123 -0.58 8.01 -1.09
C ALA A 123 0.07 9.32 -1.56
N ALA A 124 0.52 9.39 -2.82
CA ALA A 124 1.05 10.61 -3.41
C ALA A 124 0.02 11.74 -3.46
N ALA A 125 -1.24 11.43 -3.81
CA ALA A 125 -2.32 12.41 -3.87
C ALA A 125 -2.75 12.92 -2.48
N CYS A 126 -2.59 12.12 -1.44
CA CYS A 126 -2.95 12.47 -0.05
C CYS A 126 -1.76 12.92 0.79
N GLY A 127 -0.54 12.95 0.26
CA GLY A 127 0.67 13.41 0.96
C GLY A 127 1.09 12.51 2.13
N ILE A 128 0.97 11.18 1.97
CA ILE A 128 1.33 10.18 2.97
C ILE A 128 2.26 9.11 2.39
N LEU A 129 2.74 8.20 3.23
CA LEU A 129 3.55 7.07 2.80
C LEU A 129 2.69 5.97 2.18
N GLY A 130 3.18 5.39 1.09
CA GLY A 130 2.58 4.23 0.43
C GLY A 130 3.65 3.21 0.08
N LEU A 131 3.64 2.06 0.74
CA LEU A 131 4.57 0.97 0.48
C LEU A 131 3.89 -0.12 -0.33
N LYS A 132 4.33 -0.31 -1.59
CA LYS A 132 4.11 -1.55 -2.32
C LYS A 132 5.26 -2.49 -2.01
N VAL A 133 4.96 -3.57 -1.30
CA VAL A 133 5.98 -4.58 -0.97
C VAL A 133 6.39 -5.41 -2.19
N THR A 134 7.55 -6.04 -2.12
CA THR A 134 7.90 -7.12 -3.05
C THR A 134 6.87 -8.23 -2.94
N MET A 135 6.45 -8.79 -4.08
CA MET A 135 5.49 -9.90 -4.12
C MET A 135 5.92 -11.04 -3.22
N GLY A 136 4.98 -11.55 -2.42
CA GLY A 136 5.21 -12.60 -1.44
C GLY A 136 5.94 -12.18 -0.17
N ALA A 137 6.31 -10.90 0.00
CA ALA A 137 6.87 -10.42 1.27
C ALA A 137 5.80 -10.35 2.37
N ILE A 138 4.61 -9.92 2.02
CA ILE A 138 3.39 -10.08 2.83
C ILE A 138 2.48 -11.02 2.05
N PRO A 139 2.00 -12.12 2.63
CA PRO A 139 1.13 -13.06 1.95
C PRO A 139 -0.15 -12.41 1.45
N HIS A 140 -0.49 -12.69 0.20
CA HIS A 140 -1.70 -12.20 -0.44
C HIS A 140 -2.53 -13.38 -0.95
N GLU A 141 -3.54 -13.74 -0.18
CA GLU A 141 -4.49 -14.79 -0.53
C GLU A 141 -5.52 -14.22 -1.49
N SER A 142 -5.25 -14.31 -2.76
CA SER A 142 -6.13 -13.73 -3.77
C SER A 142 -7.02 -14.77 -4.47
N TRP A 143 -7.09 -16.00 -3.94
CA TRP A 143 -8.02 -17.01 -4.46
C TRP A 143 -9.47 -16.64 -4.16
N PRO A 144 -10.42 -16.72 -5.11
CA PRO A 144 -10.24 -17.10 -6.52
C PRO A 144 -9.84 -15.94 -7.44
N PHE A 145 -9.60 -14.76 -6.89
CA PHE A 145 -9.41 -13.49 -7.62
C PHE A 145 -7.94 -13.13 -7.77
N HIS A 146 -7.16 -13.98 -8.41
CA HIS A 146 -5.77 -13.63 -8.71
C HIS A 146 -5.68 -12.57 -9.80
N TYR A 147 -5.04 -11.44 -9.50
CA TYR A 147 -4.47 -10.56 -10.52
C TYR A 147 -3.16 -11.17 -11.07
N GLY A 148 -3.15 -12.44 -11.41
CA GLY A 148 -1.89 -13.09 -11.72
C GLY A 148 -0.85 -12.72 -10.64
N ASN A 149 0.33 -12.33 -11.03
CA ASN A 149 1.41 -11.96 -10.12
C ASN A 149 1.52 -10.44 -9.86
N ASN A 150 0.47 -9.66 -10.11
CA ASN A 150 0.60 -8.20 -10.13
C ASN A 150 0.15 -7.51 -8.84
N SER A 151 -0.72 -8.13 -8.03
CA SER A 151 -1.23 -7.52 -6.81
C SER A 151 -0.41 -7.92 -5.58
N SER A 152 -0.21 -6.98 -4.68
CA SER A 152 0.40 -7.20 -3.37
C SER A 152 -0.38 -6.49 -2.29
N ILE A 153 -0.34 -7.03 -1.06
CA ILE A 153 -0.74 -6.29 0.13
C ILE A 153 0.18 -5.08 0.28
N SER A 154 -0.39 -3.96 0.64
CA SER A 154 0.31 -2.68 0.76
C SER A 154 -0.06 -1.96 2.03
N ILE A 155 0.77 -0.99 2.42
CA ILE A 155 0.64 -0.23 3.65
C ILE A 155 0.55 1.25 3.31
N ASN A 156 -0.44 1.93 3.90
CA ASN A 156 -0.57 3.38 3.86
C ASN A 156 -0.56 3.93 5.29
N CYS A 157 0.31 4.90 5.57
CA CYS A 157 0.48 5.50 6.88
C CYS A 157 1.15 6.89 6.76
N ARG A 158 1.17 7.66 7.86
CA ARG A 158 1.83 8.97 7.89
C ARG A 158 3.30 8.91 8.28
N HIS A 159 3.66 7.94 9.12
CA HIS A 159 4.99 7.87 9.72
C HIS A 159 5.71 6.59 9.33
N ILE A 160 7.03 6.69 9.18
CA ILE A 160 7.85 5.55 8.76
C ILE A 160 7.91 4.45 9.83
N GLU A 161 7.77 4.82 11.09
CA GLU A 161 7.70 3.91 12.22
C GLU A 161 6.49 2.98 12.12
N ASP A 162 5.32 3.54 11.79
CA ASP A 162 4.09 2.78 11.58
C ASP A 162 4.23 1.81 10.40
N LEU A 163 4.90 2.26 9.33
CA LEU A 163 5.16 1.44 8.16
C LEU A 163 6.04 0.23 8.51
N VAL A 164 7.15 0.48 9.23
CA VAL A 164 8.10 -0.57 9.64
C VAL A 164 7.45 -1.56 10.59
N ALA A 165 6.75 -1.08 11.60
CA ALA A 165 6.06 -1.92 12.57
C ALA A 165 5.00 -2.81 11.90
N SER A 166 4.20 -2.23 11.00
CA SER A 166 3.15 -2.91 10.26
C SER A 166 3.71 -3.95 9.29
N PHE A 167 4.74 -3.60 8.52
CA PHE A 167 5.41 -4.53 7.62
C PHE A 167 5.97 -5.71 8.42
N ASN A 168 6.64 -5.45 9.53
CA ASN A 168 7.22 -6.49 10.37
C ASN A 168 6.16 -7.40 10.97
N ALA A 169 5.01 -6.89 11.35
CA ALA A 169 3.91 -7.70 11.84
C ALA A 169 3.32 -8.61 10.74
N MET A 170 3.11 -8.09 9.53
CA MET A 170 2.43 -8.80 8.45
C MET A 170 3.33 -9.72 7.63
N SER A 171 4.64 -9.45 7.55
CA SER A 171 5.58 -10.13 6.64
C SER A 171 5.89 -11.58 7.05
N GLY A 172 6.34 -12.38 6.06
CA GLY A 172 6.74 -13.77 6.22
C GLY A 172 5.85 -14.76 5.48
N ALA A 173 6.33 -15.98 5.27
CA ALA A 173 5.67 -17.01 4.45
C ALA A 173 4.31 -17.45 5.01
N HIS A 174 3.42 -17.86 4.13
CA HIS A 174 2.16 -18.52 4.45
C HIS A 174 1.75 -19.49 3.34
N THR A 175 1.17 -20.62 3.70
CA THR A 175 0.84 -21.71 2.75
C THR A 175 -0.26 -21.35 1.75
N LEU A 176 -1.10 -20.37 2.06
CA LEU A 176 -2.17 -19.90 1.16
C LEU A 176 -1.67 -18.95 0.07
N ASP A 177 -0.41 -18.52 0.09
CA ASP A 177 0.17 -17.72 -0.96
C ASP A 177 1.38 -18.44 -1.55
N PRO A 178 1.27 -18.97 -2.79
CA PRO A 178 2.36 -19.68 -3.45
C PRO A 178 3.60 -18.82 -3.72
N TRP A 179 3.42 -17.50 -3.73
CA TRP A 179 4.51 -16.53 -3.93
C TRP A 179 5.16 -16.08 -2.62
N SER A 180 4.59 -16.45 -1.47
CA SER A 180 5.10 -15.99 -0.19
C SER A 180 6.49 -16.55 0.11
N ARG A 181 7.36 -15.66 0.63
CA ARG A 181 8.79 -15.96 0.83
C ARG A 181 9.05 -16.43 2.24
N ARG A 182 9.83 -17.50 2.38
CA ARG A 182 10.22 -18.05 3.70
C ARG A 182 11.09 -17.10 4.50
N ALA A 183 12.00 -16.39 3.84
CA ALA A 183 12.87 -15.40 4.46
C ALA A 183 12.49 -14.00 4.00
N THR A 184 11.77 -13.27 4.82
CA THR A 184 11.55 -11.84 4.64
C THR A 184 12.37 -11.11 5.70
N THR A 185 13.33 -10.29 5.25
CA THR A 185 14.12 -9.46 6.16
C THR A 185 13.20 -8.49 6.89
N LYS A 186 13.24 -8.49 8.20
CA LYS A 186 12.54 -7.49 9.00
C LYS A 186 13.18 -6.12 8.76
N LEU A 187 12.34 -5.10 8.64
CA LEU A 187 12.79 -3.72 8.51
C LEU A 187 13.28 -3.18 9.86
N SER A 188 14.28 -2.34 9.85
CA SER A 188 14.79 -1.64 11.02
C SER A 188 14.98 -0.16 10.72
N LEU A 189 14.66 0.68 11.69
CA LEU A 189 14.93 2.12 11.65
C LEU A 189 16.30 2.45 12.24
N ALA A 190 16.99 1.48 12.82
CA ALA A 190 18.36 1.70 13.30
C ALA A 190 19.28 2.11 12.13
N PRO A 191 20.15 3.10 12.33
CA PRO A 191 21.14 3.44 11.33
C PRO A 191 21.94 2.19 10.94
N SER A 192 22.13 1.96 9.65
CA SER A 192 22.98 0.86 9.20
C SER A 192 24.41 1.12 9.71
N PRO A 193 25.02 0.19 10.44
CA PRO A 193 26.40 0.35 10.90
C PRO A 193 27.40 0.58 9.75
N GLN A 194 27.00 0.25 8.52
CA GLN A 194 27.80 0.40 7.30
C GLN A 194 27.39 1.60 6.43
N GLY A 195 26.44 2.41 6.91
CA GLY A 195 25.76 3.42 6.10
C GLY A 195 26.27 4.83 6.27
N SER A 196 27.51 5.12 5.82
CA SER A 196 27.76 6.51 5.41
C SER A 196 26.84 6.88 4.23
N PRO A 197 26.16 8.02 4.23
CA PRO A 197 25.36 8.51 3.09
C PRO A 197 26.16 8.48 1.77
N ASN A 198 27.45 8.74 1.82
CA ASN A 198 28.37 8.76 0.67
C ASN A 198 28.51 7.42 -0.09
N ARG A 199 27.94 6.31 0.43
CA ARG A 199 27.97 5.00 -0.25
C ARG A 199 26.68 4.66 -0.98
N LYS A 200 25.59 5.39 -0.77
CA LYS A 200 24.30 5.12 -1.45
C LYS A 200 24.19 5.98 -2.69
N LYS A 201 24.04 5.31 -3.82
CA LYS A 201 23.73 5.94 -5.11
C LYS A 201 22.22 5.96 -5.32
N ILE A 202 21.72 7.10 -5.74
CA ILE A 202 20.32 7.32 -6.10
C ILE A 202 20.29 7.65 -7.58
N LEU A 203 19.43 6.98 -8.33
CA LEU A 203 19.12 7.33 -9.72
C LEU A 203 17.83 8.13 -9.74
N PHE A 204 17.90 9.37 -10.18
CA PHE A 204 16.73 10.20 -10.41
C PHE A 204 16.24 10.07 -11.86
N ILE A 205 15.00 9.69 -12.05
CA ILE A 205 14.35 9.56 -13.37
C ILE A 205 13.22 10.59 -13.42
N PRO A 206 13.39 11.74 -14.11
CA PRO A 206 12.41 12.82 -14.08
C PRO A 206 11.12 12.52 -14.83
N ALA A 207 11.15 11.59 -15.79
CA ALA A 207 9.99 11.22 -16.61
C ALA A 207 9.97 9.70 -16.83
N LEU A 208 9.17 8.99 -16.02
CA LEU A 208 8.98 7.55 -16.15
C LEU A 208 8.17 7.21 -17.41
N GLY A 209 8.68 6.29 -18.22
CA GLY A 209 8.03 5.84 -19.45
C GLY A 209 7.84 6.95 -20.51
N GLY A 210 8.60 8.03 -20.44
CA GLY A 210 8.45 9.19 -21.33
C GLY A 210 7.15 9.97 -21.14
N GLN A 211 6.38 9.68 -20.08
CA GLN A 211 5.12 10.36 -19.80
C GLN A 211 5.36 11.77 -19.25
N PRO A 212 4.53 12.76 -19.65
CA PRO A 212 4.65 14.09 -19.11
C PRO A 212 4.36 14.14 -17.60
N CYS A 213 5.15 14.91 -16.88
CA CYS A 213 4.93 15.19 -15.47
C CYS A 213 4.51 16.67 -15.30
N ASP A 214 3.59 16.94 -14.40
CA ASP A 214 3.23 18.30 -14.03
C ASP A 214 4.49 19.06 -13.55
N GLN A 215 4.72 20.25 -14.10
CA GLN A 215 5.94 21.02 -13.83
C GLN A 215 6.11 21.38 -12.35
N LYS A 216 5.01 21.62 -11.62
CA LYS A 216 5.06 21.92 -10.18
C LYS A 216 5.53 20.70 -9.39
N ILE A 217 5.04 19.51 -9.74
CA ILE A 217 5.46 18.25 -9.12
C ILE A 217 6.94 17.99 -9.42
N LEU A 218 7.35 18.14 -10.68
CA LEU A 218 8.75 17.96 -11.08
C LEU A 218 9.68 18.89 -10.31
N THR A 219 9.30 20.16 -10.15
CA THR A 219 10.08 21.15 -9.39
C THR A 219 10.25 20.73 -7.93
N LEU A 220 9.17 20.26 -7.28
CA LEU A 220 9.25 19.77 -5.89
C LEU A 220 10.14 18.54 -5.74
N VAL A 221 10.06 17.60 -6.69
CA VAL A 221 10.91 16.41 -6.68
C VAL A 221 12.37 16.80 -6.91
N GLN A 222 12.67 17.72 -7.82
CA GLN A 222 14.02 18.24 -8.05
C GLN A 222 14.58 18.93 -6.80
N GLN A 223 13.76 19.66 -6.05
CA GLN A 223 14.19 20.23 -4.78
C GLN A 223 14.57 19.13 -3.79
N THR A 224 13.77 18.08 -3.66
CA THR A 224 14.10 16.92 -2.82
C THR A 224 15.41 16.25 -3.24
N VAL A 225 15.67 16.11 -4.55
CA VAL A 225 16.94 15.60 -5.07
C VAL A 225 18.12 16.48 -4.62
N THR A 226 17.97 17.80 -4.70
CA THR A 226 18.97 18.75 -4.24
C THR A 226 19.25 18.62 -2.75
N ASP A 227 18.20 18.44 -1.94
CA ASP A 227 18.34 18.27 -0.49
C ASP A 227 19.02 16.95 -0.12
N LEU A 228 18.76 15.88 -0.87
CA LEU A 228 19.48 14.60 -0.73
C LEU A 228 20.97 14.75 -1.07
N GLN A 229 21.32 15.49 -2.14
CA GLN A 229 22.72 15.78 -2.49
C GLN A 229 23.41 16.57 -1.38
N ARG A 230 22.74 17.58 -0.81
CA ARG A 230 23.26 18.35 0.35
C ARG A 230 23.45 17.48 1.58
N ALA A 231 22.61 16.46 1.77
CA ALA A 231 22.73 15.48 2.84
C ALA A 231 23.85 14.43 2.58
N GLY A 232 24.58 14.54 1.46
CA GLY A 232 25.74 13.69 1.14
C GLY A 232 25.42 12.44 0.33
N TYR A 233 24.21 12.31 -0.24
CA TYR A 233 23.90 11.23 -1.18
C TYR A 233 24.47 11.55 -2.57
N GLN A 234 25.04 10.52 -3.22
CA GLN A 234 25.35 10.62 -4.64
C GLN A 234 24.06 10.41 -5.44
N VAL A 235 23.63 11.45 -6.16
CA VAL A 235 22.44 11.38 -7.02
C VAL A 235 22.84 11.59 -8.47
N ASP A 236 22.62 10.56 -9.29
CA ASP A 236 22.80 10.60 -10.74
C ASP A 236 21.42 10.78 -11.40
N GLN A 237 21.35 11.60 -12.45
CA GLN A 237 20.13 11.76 -13.23
C GLN A 237 20.21 10.93 -14.51
N ALA A 238 19.16 10.14 -14.78
CA ALA A 238 19.05 9.44 -16.05
C ALA A 238 18.60 10.39 -17.17
N ASN A 239 19.27 10.30 -18.32
CA ASN A 239 18.89 11.02 -19.54
C ASN A 239 17.76 10.32 -20.32
N SER A 240 17.52 9.05 -20.00
CA SER A 240 16.42 8.22 -20.54
C SER A 240 15.88 7.33 -19.43
N ASP A 241 14.65 6.88 -19.58
CA ASP A 241 14.08 5.93 -18.64
C ASP A 241 14.61 4.50 -18.93
N PRO A 242 15.50 3.96 -18.08
CA PRO A 242 16.02 2.60 -18.27
C PRO A 242 14.98 1.51 -17.97
N LEU A 243 13.82 1.90 -17.42
CA LEU A 243 12.71 1.02 -17.10
C LEU A 243 11.55 1.18 -18.10
N ALA A 244 11.75 1.95 -19.18
CA ALA A 244 10.73 2.18 -20.19
C ALA A 244 10.24 0.83 -20.74
N SER A 245 9.00 0.49 -20.45
CA SER A 245 8.28 -0.67 -20.98
C SER A 245 7.04 -0.19 -21.70
N ASP A 246 6.52 -0.99 -22.62
CA ASP A 246 5.24 -0.68 -23.24
C ASP A 246 4.11 -0.73 -22.19
N PRO A 247 3.50 0.41 -21.84
CA PRO A 247 2.40 0.43 -20.87
C PRO A 247 1.16 -0.34 -21.38
N GLY A 248 1.04 -0.56 -22.68
CA GLY A 248 -0.05 -1.32 -23.29
C GLY A 248 -0.08 -2.77 -22.82
N ILE A 249 1.07 -3.42 -22.64
CA ILE A 249 1.16 -4.80 -22.15
C ILE A 249 0.58 -4.92 -20.73
N ALA A 250 0.96 -4.01 -19.84
CA ALA A 250 0.46 -3.98 -18.46
C ALA A 250 -1.06 -3.78 -18.44
N MET A 251 -1.58 -2.87 -19.25
CA MET A 251 -3.02 -2.61 -19.37
C MET A 251 -3.79 -3.81 -19.92
N GLN A 252 -3.24 -4.50 -20.92
CA GLN A 252 -3.85 -5.73 -21.47
C GLN A 252 -3.90 -6.86 -20.46
N LEU A 253 -2.83 -7.08 -19.69
CA LEU A 253 -2.81 -8.07 -18.61
C LEU A 253 -3.83 -7.74 -17.51
N MET A 254 -3.95 -6.45 -17.13
CA MET A 254 -4.95 -6.00 -16.17
C MET A 254 -6.37 -6.21 -16.69
N ALA A 255 -6.65 -5.87 -17.95
CA ALA A 255 -7.95 -6.04 -18.56
C ALA A 255 -8.33 -7.52 -18.67
N ALA A 256 -7.42 -8.39 -19.08
CA ALA A 256 -7.64 -9.84 -19.15
C ALA A 256 -7.95 -10.43 -17.76
N ASN A 257 -7.20 -10.04 -16.74
CA ASN A 257 -7.45 -10.46 -15.36
C ASN A 257 -8.78 -9.95 -14.81
N LEU A 258 -9.21 -8.75 -15.20
CA LEU A 258 -10.51 -8.21 -14.80
C LEU A 258 -11.65 -8.96 -15.48
N ALA A 259 -11.54 -9.22 -16.80
CA ALA A 259 -12.54 -9.96 -17.55
C ALA A 259 -12.71 -11.40 -17.05
N ALA A 260 -11.68 -12.01 -16.51
CA ALA A 260 -11.77 -13.36 -15.92
C ALA A 260 -12.52 -13.42 -14.58
N ARG A 261 -12.96 -12.28 -14.04
CA ARG A 261 -13.69 -12.18 -12.76
C ARG A 261 -15.20 -11.99 -12.92
N VAL A 262 -15.63 -11.62 -14.09
CA VAL A 262 -17.03 -11.43 -14.46
C VAL A 262 -17.58 -12.69 -15.08
#